data_70c0bbf90b3c7cb8383792a8e8d31945
#
_entry.id   70c0bbf90b3c7cb8383792a8e8d31945
#
_cell.length_a   1.000
_cell.length_b   1.000
_cell.length_c   1.000
_cell.angle_alpha   90.00
_cell.angle_beta   90.00
_cell.angle_gamma   90.00
#
_symmetry.space_group_name_H-M   'P 1'
#
loop_
_entity.id
_entity.type
_entity.pdbx_description
1 polymer ?
#
loop_
_entity_poly.entity_id
_entity_poly.type
_entity_poly.pdbx_seq_one_letter_code
_entity_poly.pdbx_strand_id
1 'polypeptide(L)'
;VLYRAHVAFKTAREVLRNLEQVHDRRKVFIYLSNGYDFNPFPDSRLFAGGMAERRRLAQDRLERGEITSQEFDSFYGQVPDPLTDPFTQAYRQGQQFANTDLAVELAELTRVAKRANPSFYTVDPRGLMAGPNIDERVPIEEWSRYAFQTQNSLRMLAELTGGMAIVNRNDFARALREIDAETSDYY
;
A
#
# COMPACT_ATOMS: atom_id res chain seq x y z
N VAL A 1 -7.39 2.94 -6.46
CA VAL A 1 -6.22 3.10 -5.56
C VAL A 1 -5.00 3.55 -6.36
N LEU A 2 -4.62 2.86 -7.45
CA LEU A 2 -3.44 3.16 -8.28
C LEU A 2 -3.40 4.60 -8.79
N TYR A 3 -4.51 5.11 -9.35
CA TYR A 3 -4.59 6.49 -9.83
C TYR A 3 -4.23 7.53 -8.74
N ARG A 4 -4.69 7.31 -7.50
CA ARG A 4 -4.37 8.21 -6.38
C ARG A 4 -2.88 8.16 -6.02
N ALA A 5 -2.25 7.00 -6.12
CA ALA A 5 -0.82 6.85 -5.90
C ALA A 5 0.00 7.60 -6.95
N HIS A 6 -0.35 7.46 -8.23
CA HIS A 6 0.28 8.22 -9.32
C HIS A 6 0.17 9.74 -9.12
N VAL A 7 -1.02 10.24 -8.78
CA VAL A 7 -1.22 11.67 -8.51
C VAL A 7 -0.36 12.11 -7.32
N ALA A 8 -0.34 11.34 -6.23
CA ALA A 8 0.44 11.68 -5.05
C ALA A 8 1.96 11.72 -5.34
N PHE A 9 2.48 10.75 -6.08
CA PHE A 9 3.90 10.72 -6.46
C PHE A 9 4.26 11.87 -7.42
N LYS A 10 3.39 12.16 -8.38
CA LYS A 10 3.59 13.29 -9.28
C LYS A 10 3.64 14.61 -8.51
N THR A 11 2.67 14.84 -7.63
CA THR A 11 2.63 16.06 -6.80
C THR A 11 3.85 16.15 -5.89
N ALA A 12 4.23 15.07 -5.21
CA ALA A 12 5.43 15.06 -4.37
C ALA A 12 6.70 15.38 -5.18
N ARG A 13 6.84 14.84 -6.40
CA ARG A 13 7.97 15.16 -7.29
C ARG A 13 8.00 16.63 -7.68
N GLU A 14 6.87 17.24 -7.99
CA GLU A 14 6.80 18.66 -8.34
C GLU A 14 7.21 19.54 -7.15
N VAL A 15 6.72 19.25 -5.95
CA VAL A 15 7.12 19.96 -4.73
C VAL A 15 8.62 19.80 -4.45
N LEU A 16 9.16 18.59 -4.57
CA LEU A 16 10.58 18.32 -4.37
C LEU A 16 11.46 19.05 -5.39
N ARG A 17 11.05 19.13 -6.67
CA ARG A 17 11.75 19.92 -7.68
C ARG A 17 11.80 21.41 -7.34
N ASN A 18 10.72 21.96 -6.80
CA ASN A 18 10.70 23.34 -6.31
C ASN A 18 11.63 23.50 -5.10
N LEU A 19 11.68 22.54 -4.21
CA LEU A 19 12.62 22.53 -3.08
C LEU A 19 14.09 22.40 -3.52
N GLU A 20 14.36 21.78 -4.66
CA GLU A 20 15.71 21.69 -5.23
C GLU A 20 16.31 23.09 -5.49
N GLN A 21 15.47 24.07 -5.80
CA GLN A 21 15.90 25.45 -6.05
C GLN A 21 16.20 26.25 -4.78
N VAL A 22 15.81 25.75 -3.64
CA VAL A 22 16.11 26.40 -2.35
C VAL A 22 17.48 25.96 -1.87
N HIS A 23 18.41 26.90 -1.76
CA HIS A 23 19.79 26.66 -1.31
C HIS A 23 19.98 27.22 0.11
N ASP A 24 21.02 26.75 0.79
CA ASP A 24 21.47 27.26 2.09
C ASP A 24 20.43 27.21 3.22
N ARG A 25 19.46 26.31 3.09
CA ARG A 25 18.44 26.02 4.12
C ARG A 25 18.19 24.54 4.25
N ARG A 26 18.03 24.07 5.49
CA ARG A 26 17.53 22.73 5.74
C ARG A 26 16.08 22.62 5.26
N LYS A 27 15.77 21.55 4.58
CA LYS A 27 14.44 21.28 4.02
C LYS A 27 13.87 20.07 4.72
N VAL A 28 12.62 20.18 5.13
CA VAL A 28 11.86 19.08 5.73
C VAL A 28 10.67 18.80 4.82
N PHE A 29 10.49 17.54 4.45
CA PHE A 29 9.34 17.10 3.67
C PHE A 29 8.58 16.05 4.48
N ILE A 30 7.35 16.37 4.88
CA ILE A 30 6.48 15.46 5.62
C ILE A 30 5.44 14.89 4.66
N TYR A 31 5.47 13.57 4.49
CA TYR A 31 4.59 12.83 3.60
C TYR A 31 3.57 12.02 4.39
N LEU A 32 2.31 12.47 4.36
CA LEU A 32 1.18 11.82 5.03
C LEU A 32 0.52 10.82 4.07
N SER A 33 0.61 9.54 4.35
CA SER A 33 0.06 8.51 3.49
C SER A 33 -0.20 7.21 4.25
N ASN A 34 -1.22 6.48 3.83
CA ASN A 34 -1.47 5.12 4.31
C ASN A 34 -0.49 4.08 3.75
N GLY A 35 0.49 4.54 2.96
CA GLY A 35 1.43 3.67 2.27
C GLY A 35 0.84 3.02 1.02
N TYR A 36 1.68 2.25 0.35
CA TYR A 36 1.36 1.59 -0.92
C TYR A 36 1.71 0.12 -0.84
N ASP A 37 0.87 -0.69 -1.45
CA ASP A 37 1.13 -2.10 -1.60
C ASP A 37 1.84 -2.35 -2.94
N PHE A 38 3.16 -2.50 -2.89
CA PHE A 38 4.02 -2.82 -4.03
C PHE A 38 4.26 -4.32 -4.13
N ASN A 39 3.23 -5.14 -3.96
CA ASN A 39 3.42 -6.57 -4.07
C ASN A 39 3.70 -6.96 -5.55
N PRO A 40 4.91 -7.37 -5.92
CA PRO A 40 5.20 -7.86 -7.26
C PRO A 40 4.51 -9.21 -7.57
N PHE A 41 3.92 -9.84 -6.57
CA PHE A 41 3.18 -11.08 -6.66
C PHE A 41 1.72 -10.91 -6.21
N PRO A 42 0.90 -10.14 -6.95
CA PRO A 42 -0.51 -9.91 -6.58
C PRO A 42 -1.35 -11.19 -6.61
N ASP A 43 -0.84 -12.23 -7.26
CA ASP A 43 -1.54 -13.46 -7.61
C ASP A 43 -2.14 -14.20 -6.43
N SER A 44 -1.41 -14.29 -5.33
CA SER A 44 -1.88 -15.02 -4.15
C SER A 44 -3.01 -14.32 -3.39
N ARG A 45 -3.07 -12.98 -3.47
CA ARG A 45 -4.09 -12.20 -2.75
C ARG A 45 -5.40 -12.10 -3.49
N LEU A 46 -5.33 -11.82 -4.78
CA LEU A 46 -6.52 -11.64 -5.60
C LEU A 46 -7.21 -12.95 -5.86
N PHE A 47 -6.43 -14.00 -6.08
CA PHE A 47 -6.97 -15.32 -6.28
C PHE A 47 -7.60 -15.86 -4.98
N ALA A 48 -6.88 -15.77 -3.87
CA ALA A 48 -7.40 -16.21 -2.57
C ALA A 48 -8.60 -15.36 -2.11
N GLY A 49 -8.54 -14.03 -2.23
CA GLY A 49 -9.62 -13.13 -1.86
C GLY A 49 -10.85 -13.27 -2.76
N GLY A 50 -10.66 -13.28 -4.09
CA GLY A 50 -11.74 -13.42 -5.05
C GLY A 50 -12.41 -14.79 -5.00
N MET A 51 -11.65 -15.87 -4.79
CA MET A 51 -12.19 -17.21 -4.63
C MET A 51 -12.88 -17.42 -3.29
N ALA A 52 -12.30 -16.88 -2.21
CA ALA A 52 -12.94 -16.93 -0.89
C ALA A 52 -14.27 -16.18 -0.89
N GLU A 53 -14.34 -15.01 -1.50
CA GLU A 53 -15.58 -14.23 -1.62
C GLU A 53 -16.62 -14.93 -2.49
N ARG A 54 -16.23 -15.45 -3.66
CA ARG A 54 -17.13 -16.24 -4.52
C ARG A 54 -17.65 -17.49 -3.82
N ARG A 55 -16.77 -18.22 -3.13
CA ARG A 55 -17.14 -19.42 -2.39
C ARG A 55 -18.10 -19.09 -1.26
N ARG A 56 -17.88 -17.99 -0.58
CA ARG A 56 -18.76 -17.50 0.49
C ARG A 56 -20.13 -17.08 -0.03
N LEU A 57 -20.21 -16.29 -1.13
CA LEU A 57 -21.46 -15.93 -1.76
C LEU A 57 -22.23 -17.16 -2.26
N ALA A 58 -21.51 -18.16 -2.75
CA ALA A 58 -22.12 -19.42 -3.15
C ALA A 58 -22.62 -20.22 -1.95
N GLN A 59 -21.90 -20.20 -0.84
CA GLN A 59 -22.30 -20.85 0.41
C GLN A 59 -23.56 -20.19 1.01
N ASP A 60 -23.64 -18.85 1.00
CA ASP A 60 -24.82 -18.10 1.39
C ASP A 60 -26.05 -18.44 0.48
N ARG A 61 -25.82 -18.68 -0.80
CA ARG A 61 -26.87 -19.09 -1.74
C ARG A 61 -27.33 -20.52 -1.52
N LEU A 62 -26.40 -21.43 -1.20
CA LEU A 62 -26.69 -22.80 -0.85
C LEU A 62 -27.53 -22.86 0.43
N GLU A 63 -27.15 -22.09 1.46
CA GLU A 63 -27.89 -22.00 2.72
C GLU A 63 -29.32 -21.43 2.54
N ARG A 64 -29.51 -20.54 1.56
CA ARG A 64 -30.83 -20.01 1.19
C ARG A 64 -31.63 -20.93 0.25
N GLY A 65 -31.05 -22.06 -0.15
CA GLY A 65 -31.69 -23.00 -1.06
C GLY A 65 -31.81 -22.49 -2.51
N GLU A 66 -31.05 -21.47 -2.89
CA GLU A 66 -31.05 -20.91 -4.24
C GLU A 66 -30.24 -21.77 -5.21
N ILE A 67 -29.30 -22.54 -4.72
CA ILE A 67 -28.52 -23.53 -5.47
C ILE A 67 -28.47 -24.85 -4.72
N THR A 68 -28.27 -25.94 -5.43
CA THR A 68 -28.12 -27.27 -4.87
C THR A 68 -26.67 -27.56 -4.50
N SER A 69 -26.44 -28.53 -3.61
CA SER A 69 -25.08 -28.98 -3.26
C SER A 69 -24.29 -29.44 -4.49
N GLN A 70 -24.99 -30.03 -5.47
CA GLN A 70 -24.39 -30.53 -6.71
C GLN A 70 -23.93 -29.37 -7.61
N GLU A 71 -24.70 -28.29 -7.69
CA GLU A 71 -24.33 -27.06 -8.39
C GLU A 71 -23.18 -26.35 -7.67
N PHE A 72 -23.22 -26.28 -6.33
CA PHE A 72 -22.12 -25.73 -5.55
C PHE A 72 -20.80 -26.47 -5.83
N ASP A 73 -20.79 -27.79 -5.78
CA ASP A 73 -19.59 -28.60 -6.04
C ASP A 73 -19.11 -28.52 -7.49
N SER A 74 -20.00 -28.40 -8.47
CA SER A 74 -19.63 -28.32 -9.87
C SER A 74 -19.02 -26.95 -10.24
N PHE A 75 -19.52 -25.86 -9.66
CA PHE A 75 -19.07 -24.50 -9.98
C PHE A 75 -17.96 -23.99 -9.05
N TYR A 76 -17.94 -24.44 -7.81
CA TYR A 76 -17.06 -23.88 -6.75
C TYR A 76 -16.20 -24.94 -6.09
N GLY A 77 -16.46 -26.22 -6.32
CA GLY A 77 -15.62 -27.34 -5.87
C GLY A 77 -14.35 -27.50 -6.68
N GLN A 78 -14.36 -27.08 -7.95
CA GLN A 78 -13.16 -26.99 -8.76
C GLN A 78 -12.58 -25.58 -8.64
N VAL A 79 -11.44 -25.46 -7.98
CA VAL A 79 -10.65 -24.23 -7.99
C VAL A 79 -10.14 -24.07 -9.43
N PRO A 80 -10.55 -23.03 -10.20
CA PRO A 80 -9.99 -22.80 -11.52
C PRO A 80 -8.48 -22.70 -11.40
N ASP A 81 -7.77 -23.41 -12.24
CA ASP A 81 -6.29 -23.30 -12.26
C ASP A 81 -5.93 -21.85 -12.62
N PRO A 82 -5.24 -21.12 -11.70
CA PRO A 82 -4.86 -19.73 -11.94
C PRO A 82 -4.03 -19.51 -13.19
N LEU A 83 -3.40 -20.57 -13.70
CA LEU A 83 -2.57 -20.53 -14.89
C LEU A 83 -3.37 -20.64 -16.19
N THR A 84 -4.56 -21.22 -16.14
CA THR A 84 -5.38 -21.47 -17.33
C THR A 84 -6.62 -20.58 -17.42
N ASP A 85 -7.05 -19.94 -16.34
CA ASP A 85 -8.20 -19.04 -16.34
C ASP A 85 -7.89 -17.72 -17.08
N PRO A 86 -8.51 -17.42 -18.24
CA PRO A 86 -8.22 -16.22 -19.03
C PRO A 86 -8.49 -14.91 -18.28
N PHE A 87 -9.46 -14.91 -17.37
CA PHE A 87 -9.82 -13.73 -16.59
C PHE A 87 -8.74 -13.43 -15.55
N THR A 88 -8.24 -14.46 -14.88
CA THR A 88 -7.13 -14.35 -13.95
C THR A 88 -5.86 -13.90 -14.66
N GLN A 89 -5.58 -14.42 -15.85
CA GLN A 89 -4.42 -14.00 -16.66
C GLN A 89 -4.49 -12.53 -17.10
N ALA A 90 -5.64 -12.09 -17.63
CA ALA A 90 -5.83 -10.69 -18.03
C ALA A 90 -5.69 -9.73 -16.84
N TYR A 91 -6.24 -10.11 -15.68
CA TYR A 91 -6.13 -9.32 -14.47
C TYR A 91 -4.68 -9.26 -13.96
N ARG A 92 -3.94 -10.34 -14.00
CA ARG A 92 -2.52 -10.42 -13.67
C ARG A 92 -1.67 -9.47 -14.51
N GLN A 93 -1.85 -9.51 -15.82
CA GLN A 93 -1.11 -8.63 -16.73
C GLN A 93 -1.37 -7.16 -16.39
N GLY A 94 -2.62 -6.76 -16.21
CA GLY A 94 -2.97 -5.40 -15.84
C GLY A 94 -2.36 -4.96 -14.50
N GLN A 95 -2.33 -5.83 -13.51
CA GLN A 95 -1.74 -5.52 -12.19
C GLN A 95 -0.20 -5.47 -12.22
N GLN A 96 0.45 -6.35 -12.97
CA GLN A 96 1.91 -6.33 -13.11
C GLN A 96 2.40 -5.02 -13.73
N PHE A 97 1.76 -4.54 -14.79
CA PHE A 97 2.11 -3.25 -15.39
C PHE A 97 1.89 -2.09 -14.41
N ALA A 98 0.77 -2.06 -13.73
CA ALA A 98 0.45 -1.01 -12.78
C ALA A 98 1.41 -0.96 -11.57
N ASN A 99 1.83 -2.10 -11.06
CA ASN A 99 2.80 -2.17 -9.96
C ASN A 99 4.22 -1.82 -10.42
N THR A 100 4.60 -2.21 -11.63
CA THR A 100 5.89 -1.83 -12.23
C THR A 100 5.97 -0.33 -12.42
N ASP A 101 4.92 0.29 -12.94
CA ASP A 101 4.85 1.74 -13.13
C ASP A 101 4.99 2.49 -11.79
N LEU A 102 4.29 2.03 -10.75
CA LEU A 102 4.42 2.63 -9.41
C LEU A 102 5.81 2.46 -8.81
N ALA A 103 6.46 1.32 -9.03
CA ALA A 103 7.83 1.09 -8.57
C ALA A 103 8.83 2.02 -9.28
N VAL A 104 8.65 2.23 -10.58
CA VAL A 104 9.45 3.20 -11.36
C VAL A 104 9.21 4.62 -10.85
N GLU A 105 7.97 5.02 -10.61
CA GLU A 105 7.64 6.33 -10.07
C GLU A 105 8.20 6.57 -8.67
N LEU A 106 8.19 5.54 -7.81
CA LEU A 106 8.81 5.61 -6.48
C LEU A 106 10.33 5.80 -6.59
N ALA A 107 10.98 5.07 -7.49
CA ALA A 107 12.41 5.21 -7.75
C ALA A 107 12.76 6.62 -8.26
N GLU A 108 11.94 7.19 -9.15
CA GLU A 108 12.10 8.56 -9.59
C GLU A 108 11.86 9.59 -8.48
N LEU A 109 10.83 9.38 -7.64
CA LEU A 109 10.56 10.23 -6.48
C LEU A 109 11.77 10.24 -5.54
N THR A 110 12.32 9.07 -5.25
CA THR A 110 13.52 8.92 -4.41
C THR A 110 14.73 9.63 -5.02
N ARG A 111 14.90 9.56 -6.33
CA ARG A 111 16.01 10.25 -7.04
C ARG A 111 15.87 11.78 -6.94
N VAL A 112 14.66 12.29 -7.12
CA VAL A 112 14.39 13.74 -6.98
C VAL A 112 14.57 14.18 -5.54
N ALA A 113 14.08 13.39 -4.57
CA ALA A 113 14.28 13.66 -3.15
C ALA A 113 15.77 13.74 -2.78
N LYS A 114 16.59 12.79 -3.24
CA LYS A 114 18.05 12.83 -3.01
C LYS A 114 18.72 14.08 -3.58
N ARG A 115 18.29 14.59 -4.74
CA ARG A 115 18.84 15.82 -5.32
C ARG A 115 18.39 17.06 -4.57
N ALA A 116 17.10 17.12 -4.22
CA ALA A 116 16.55 18.22 -3.43
C ALA A 116 17.11 18.25 -1.99
N ASN A 117 17.63 17.12 -1.52
CA ASN A 117 18.22 16.94 -0.20
C ASN A 117 17.35 17.41 0.99
N PRO A 118 16.03 17.12 1.02
CA PRO A 118 15.24 17.31 2.21
C PRO A 118 15.40 16.13 3.14
N SER A 119 15.24 16.34 4.44
CA SER A 119 14.91 15.26 5.36
C SER A 119 13.47 14.83 5.10
N PHE A 120 13.26 13.58 4.66
CA PHE A 120 11.96 13.09 4.22
C PHE A 120 11.32 12.22 5.31
N TYR A 121 10.26 12.70 5.89
CA TYR A 121 9.52 12.01 6.94
C TYR A 121 8.21 11.47 6.39
N THR A 122 7.94 10.19 6.61
CA THR A 122 6.66 9.58 6.23
C THR A 122 5.81 9.32 7.46
N VAL A 123 4.54 9.62 7.40
CA VAL A 123 3.59 9.46 8.52
C VAL A 123 2.38 8.67 8.05
N ASP A 124 2.10 7.56 8.75
CA ASP A 124 0.87 6.78 8.58
C ASP A 124 -0.22 7.36 9.48
N PRO A 125 -1.23 8.04 8.93
CA PRO A 125 -2.28 8.67 9.73
C PRO A 125 -3.26 7.67 10.37
N ARG A 126 -3.20 6.37 10.01
CA ARG A 126 -4.05 5.34 10.63
C ARG A 126 -3.69 5.04 12.08
N GLY A 127 -2.47 5.42 12.49
CA GLY A 127 -2.01 5.18 13.85
C GLY A 127 -1.72 3.72 14.14
N LEU A 128 -2.03 3.29 15.36
CA LEU A 128 -1.88 1.90 15.79
C LEU A 128 -2.96 1.03 15.14
N MET A 129 -2.53 0.16 14.25
CA MET A 129 -3.43 -0.72 13.48
C MET A 129 -3.70 -2.00 14.27
N ALA A 130 -4.86 -2.04 14.94
CA ALA A 130 -5.24 -3.15 15.84
C ALA A 130 -5.92 -4.32 15.12
N GLY A 131 -6.41 -4.14 13.89
CA GLY A 131 -7.12 -5.18 13.14
C GLY A 131 -8.02 -4.58 12.05
N PRO A 132 -8.68 -5.42 11.25
CA PRO A 132 -9.72 -4.96 10.32
C PRO A 132 -10.93 -4.43 11.09
N ASN A 133 -11.71 -3.56 10.46
CA ASN A 133 -13.00 -3.17 11.02
C ASN A 133 -13.90 -4.41 11.21
N ILE A 134 -14.72 -4.39 12.26
CA ILE A 134 -15.64 -5.49 12.57
C ILE A 134 -16.59 -5.80 11.41
N ASP A 135 -16.92 -4.78 10.61
CA ASP A 135 -17.76 -4.92 9.42
C ASP A 135 -16.99 -5.46 8.20
N GLU A 136 -15.67 -5.38 8.21
CA GLU A 136 -14.81 -5.95 7.17
C GLU A 136 -14.46 -7.38 7.57
N ARG A 137 -15.11 -8.36 6.93
CA ARG A 137 -14.84 -9.79 7.15
C ARG A 137 -13.54 -10.23 6.44
N VAL A 138 -12.45 -9.53 6.71
CA VAL A 138 -11.11 -9.85 6.18
C VAL A 138 -10.39 -10.74 7.20
N PRO A 139 -9.79 -11.87 6.79
CA PRO A 139 -8.95 -12.68 7.67
C PRO A 139 -7.82 -11.84 8.28
N ILE A 140 -7.58 -12.01 9.59
CA ILE A 140 -6.60 -11.20 10.33
C ILE A 140 -5.18 -11.31 9.75
N GLU A 141 -4.85 -12.46 9.17
CA GLU A 141 -3.55 -12.70 8.52
C GLU A 141 -3.40 -11.90 7.24
N GLU A 142 -4.46 -11.82 6.44
CA GLU A 142 -4.47 -11.04 5.20
C GLU A 142 -4.40 -9.55 5.51
N TRP A 143 -5.17 -9.10 6.50
CA TRP A 143 -5.13 -7.73 6.96
C TRP A 143 -3.76 -7.34 7.53
N SER A 144 -3.16 -8.20 8.35
CA SER A 144 -1.81 -7.97 8.91
C SER A 144 -0.75 -7.88 7.82
N ARG A 145 -0.85 -8.71 6.80
CA ARG A 145 0.04 -8.68 5.64
C ARG A 145 -0.11 -7.38 4.85
N TYR A 146 -1.33 -6.96 4.58
CA TYR A 146 -1.61 -5.67 3.94
C TYR A 146 -1.07 -4.50 4.76
N ALA A 147 -1.34 -4.46 6.06
CA ALA A 147 -0.84 -3.45 6.97
C ALA A 147 0.69 -3.36 6.96
N PHE A 148 1.36 -4.50 7.07
CA PHE A 148 2.82 -4.58 7.03
C PHE A 148 3.39 -4.06 5.71
N GLN A 149 2.82 -4.43 4.58
CA GLN A 149 3.34 -4.03 3.27
C GLN A 149 3.14 -2.55 3.01
N THR A 150 1.99 -1.99 3.36
CA THR A 150 1.73 -0.56 3.22
C THR A 150 2.68 0.26 4.10
N GLN A 151 2.89 -0.14 5.35
CA GLN A 151 3.85 0.51 6.23
C GLN A 151 5.31 0.34 5.76
N ASN A 152 5.64 -0.82 5.19
CA ASN A 152 6.98 -1.06 4.67
C ASN A 152 7.32 -0.13 3.50
N SER A 153 6.35 0.20 2.65
CA SER A 153 6.55 1.19 1.59
C SER A 153 6.91 2.59 2.12
N LEU A 154 6.32 2.99 3.25
CA LEU A 154 6.64 4.25 3.92
C LEU A 154 8.04 4.23 4.55
N ARG A 155 8.40 3.13 5.21
CA ARG A 155 9.75 2.94 5.78
C ARG A 155 10.81 3.01 4.68
N MET A 156 10.61 2.28 3.59
CA MET A 156 11.55 2.28 2.47
C MET A 156 11.72 3.67 1.87
N LEU A 157 10.64 4.44 1.70
CA LEU A 157 10.73 5.80 1.19
C LEU A 157 11.52 6.72 2.13
N ALA A 158 11.28 6.64 3.43
CA ALA A 158 12.00 7.43 4.43
C ALA A 158 13.49 7.04 4.49
N GLU A 159 13.80 5.74 4.59
CA GLU A 159 15.17 5.23 4.67
C GLU A 159 16.00 5.59 3.42
N LEU A 160 15.42 5.45 2.23
CA LEU A 160 16.11 5.78 0.98
C LEU A 160 16.43 7.28 0.82
N THR A 161 15.78 8.13 1.62
CA THR A 161 15.94 9.59 1.56
C THR A 161 16.58 10.18 2.82
N GLY A 162 16.99 9.32 3.77
CA GLY A 162 17.68 9.73 4.99
C GLY A 162 16.77 10.36 6.05
N GLY A 163 15.47 10.05 6.01
CA GLY A 163 14.50 10.47 7.01
C GLY A 163 13.98 9.31 7.85
N MET A 164 12.85 9.51 8.52
CA MET A 164 12.24 8.56 9.43
C MET A 164 10.78 8.29 9.07
N ALA A 165 10.34 7.03 9.25
CA ALA A 165 8.94 6.65 9.08
C ALA A 165 8.22 6.57 10.44
N ILE A 166 7.12 7.32 10.55
CA ILE A 166 6.23 7.31 11.70
C ILE A 166 5.04 6.42 11.34
N VAL A 167 5.11 5.18 11.78
CA VAL A 167 4.10 4.16 11.51
C VAL A 167 3.72 3.45 12.81
N ASN A 168 2.48 2.97 12.87
CA ASN A 168 1.96 2.21 14.01
C ASN A 168 2.06 2.96 15.36
N ARG A 169 1.80 4.26 15.37
CA ARG A 169 1.81 5.13 16.53
C ARG A 169 0.57 6.02 16.56
N ASN A 170 -0.02 6.22 17.75
CA ASN A 170 -1.16 7.13 17.94
C ASN A 170 -0.73 8.52 18.44
N ASP A 171 0.45 8.64 19.04
CA ASP A 171 0.97 9.92 19.53
C ASP A 171 1.71 10.67 18.42
N PHE A 172 0.93 11.30 17.54
CA PHE A 172 1.47 12.12 16.44
C PHE A 172 2.14 13.40 16.96
N ALA A 173 1.68 13.94 18.10
CA ALA A 173 2.27 15.13 18.68
C ALA A 173 3.71 14.86 19.14
N ARG A 174 3.96 13.69 19.72
CA ARG A 174 5.31 13.26 20.08
C ARG A 174 6.16 13.02 18.83
N ALA A 175 5.60 12.36 17.83
CA ALA A 175 6.30 12.08 16.58
C ALA A 175 6.73 13.37 15.85
N LEU A 176 5.86 14.39 15.82
CA LEU A 176 6.21 15.70 15.26
C LEU A 176 7.28 16.43 16.06
N ARG A 177 7.27 16.31 17.40
CA ARG A 177 8.37 16.85 18.24
C ARG A 177 9.69 16.13 18.01
N GLU A 178 9.66 14.82 17.77
CA GLU A 178 10.86 14.04 17.40
C GLU A 178 11.45 14.56 16.06
N ILE A 179 10.60 14.82 15.06
CA ILE A 179 11.02 15.43 13.79
C ILE A 179 11.61 16.83 14.02
N ASP A 180 10.95 17.66 14.82
CA ASP A 180 11.38 19.02 15.12
C ASP A 180 12.74 19.00 15.82
N ALA A 181 12.92 18.18 16.84
CA ALA A 181 14.19 18.00 17.54
C ALA A 181 15.31 17.57 16.59
N GLU A 182 15.10 16.53 15.80
CA GLU A 182 16.08 16.04 14.82
C GLU A 182 16.44 17.11 13.77
N THR A 183 15.48 17.97 13.43
CA THR A 183 15.70 19.02 12.44
C THR A 183 16.28 20.31 13.02
N SER A 184 16.15 20.53 14.32
CA SER A 184 16.64 21.73 15.02
C SER A 184 18.08 21.61 15.56
N ASP A 185 18.58 20.39 15.80
CA ASP A 185 19.89 20.14 16.43
C ASP A 185 21.13 20.42 15.54
N TYR A 186 20.96 21.18 14.45
CA TYR A 186 22.05 21.49 13.50
C TYR A 186 22.40 22.99 13.52
N TYR A 187 22.91 23.45 14.63
CA TYR A 187 23.68 24.69 14.73
C TYR A 187 24.95 24.48 15.51
#